data_64dee5943e48f6462cfe0801f046ca55
#
_entry.id   64dee5943e48f6462cfe0801f046ca55
#
_cell.length_a   1.000
_cell.length_b   1.000
_cell.length_c   1.000
_cell.angle_alpha   90.00
_cell.angle_beta   90.00
_cell.angle_gamma   90.00
#
_symmetry.space_group_name_H-M   'P 1'
#
loop_
_entity.id
_entity.type
_entity.pdbx_description
1 polymer ?
#
loop_
_entity_poly.entity_id
_entity_poly.type
_entity_poly.pdbx_seq_one_letter_code
_entity_poly.pdbx_strand_id
1 'polypeptide(L)'
;MTKNNIVVWLLLAVMAVPAFSQDAQRNAKNQFNPVYTGVTSLSIAPDARAGALGDVGAATEPDANSQYWNPAKYPFNIARAGVSMSYTPWLRQLVSDIDLVNLAGFYRIGDYSALSASLTYFSLGEVFVEDAMTIKPYEMAFDVAYSRMLSETFSAAIALRYIFSDLQYDYTEDISPGNAFAADIALYYNKYLFLGNRECLLGIGANISNIGTKISYDGGATNEFIPTNLRLGASLLMPFDEYNTLSISLDLNKLLVPTKPSYDQFLQENPAPGVDDNSRYSEYQA
;
A
#
# COMPACT_ATOMS: atom_id res chain seq x y z
N MET A 1 33.35 22.46 -7.22
CA MET A 1 31.90 22.46 -7.44
C MET A 1 31.23 22.82 -6.11
N THR A 2 30.55 23.93 -6.03
CA THR A 2 29.93 24.45 -4.82
C THR A 2 28.72 23.58 -4.46
N LYS A 3 28.49 23.32 -3.15
CA LYS A 3 27.38 22.49 -2.63
C LYS A 3 25.99 22.89 -3.16
N ASN A 4 25.81 24.11 -3.60
CA ASN A 4 24.57 24.60 -4.20
C ASN A 4 24.22 23.96 -5.57
N ASN A 5 25.23 23.47 -6.30
CA ASN A 5 24.99 22.82 -7.60
C ASN A 5 24.41 21.42 -7.46
N ILE A 6 24.61 20.72 -6.34
CA ILE A 6 24.08 19.37 -6.13
C ILE A 6 22.57 19.39 -5.96
N VAL A 7 22.04 20.39 -5.25
CA VAL A 7 20.57 20.52 -5.05
C VAL A 7 19.88 20.88 -6.37
N VAL A 8 20.49 21.73 -7.20
CA VAL A 8 19.99 22.07 -8.54
C VAL A 8 20.02 20.85 -9.46
N TRP A 9 21.06 20.04 -9.41
CA TRP A 9 21.16 18.81 -10.20
C TRP A 9 20.18 17.73 -9.75
N LEU A 10 19.89 17.62 -8.44
CA LEU A 10 18.85 16.75 -7.91
C LEU A 10 17.43 17.19 -8.34
N LEU A 11 17.14 18.49 -8.30
CA LEU A 11 15.88 19.04 -8.80
C LEU A 11 15.72 18.87 -10.32
N LEU A 12 16.80 19.02 -11.10
CA LEU A 12 16.79 18.78 -12.53
C LEU A 12 16.65 17.28 -12.87
N ALA A 13 17.19 16.37 -12.07
CA ALA A 13 17.04 14.93 -12.24
C ALA A 13 15.57 14.49 -11.99
N VAL A 14 14.87 15.08 -11.02
CA VAL A 14 13.45 14.83 -10.77
C VAL A 14 12.58 15.34 -11.93
N MET A 15 12.97 16.46 -12.57
CA MET A 15 12.26 16.99 -13.75
C MET A 15 12.53 16.19 -15.04
N ALA A 16 13.59 15.37 -15.10
CA ALA A 16 13.94 14.56 -16.27
C ALA A 16 13.18 13.22 -16.35
N VAL A 17 12.55 12.78 -15.25
CA VAL A 17 11.79 11.50 -15.20
C VAL A 17 10.65 11.40 -16.25
N PRO A 18 9.90 12.48 -16.60
CA PRO A 18 8.86 12.36 -17.63
C PRO A 18 9.39 12.13 -19.05
N ALA A 19 10.67 12.43 -19.32
CA ALA A 19 11.21 12.28 -20.67
C ALA A 19 11.42 10.79 -21.08
N PHE A 20 11.64 9.91 -20.12
CA PHE A 20 11.79 8.46 -20.38
C PHE A 20 10.44 7.72 -20.49
N SER A 21 9.33 8.35 -20.13
CA SER A 21 8.01 7.72 -20.18
C SER A 21 7.36 7.76 -21.58
N GLN A 22 7.83 8.63 -22.47
CA GLN A 22 7.23 8.81 -23.80
C GLN A 22 7.48 7.64 -24.77
N ASP A 23 8.63 6.99 -24.68
CA ASP A 23 8.92 5.81 -25.52
C ASP A 23 8.22 4.54 -25.01
N ALA A 24 8.03 4.42 -23.70
CA ALA A 24 7.21 3.37 -23.11
C ALA A 24 5.72 3.49 -23.49
N GLN A 25 5.19 4.72 -23.58
CA GLN A 25 3.82 4.97 -24.04
C GLN A 25 3.59 4.72 -25.52
N ARG A 26 4.60 4.87 -26.38
CA ARG A 26 4.50 4.57 -27.82
C ARG A 26 4.35 3.09 -28.12
N ASN A 27 4.97 2.23 -27.32
CA ASN A 27 4.87 0.76 -27.46
C ASN A 27 3.66 0.18 -26.72
N ALA A 28 3.09 0.91 -25.74
CA ALA A 28 1.90 0.51 -25.00
C ALA A 28 0.56 0.83 -25.72
N LYS A 29 0.63 1.18 -27.01
CA LYS A 29 -0.49 1.84 -27.71
C LYS A 29 -1.74 1.00 -27.92
N ASN A 30 -1.78 -0.29 -27.56
CA ASN A 30 -2.98 -1.12 -27.82
C ASN A 30 -3.35 -2.13 -26.73
N GLN A 31 -2.73 -2.10 -25.53
CA GLN A 31 -3.11 -3.08 -24.51
C GLN A 31 -3.21 -2.42 -23.14
N PHE A 32 -4.43 -2.02 -22.78
CA PHE A 32 -4.76 -1.70 -21.41
C PHE A 32 -4.99 -3.03 -20.67
N ASN A 33 -3.97 -3.53 -19.99
CA ASN A 33 -4.09 -4.70 -19.13
C ASN A 33 -4.36 -4.23 -17.69
N PRO A 34 -5.62 -4.19 -17.26
CA PRO A 34 -5.94 -3.81 -15.89
C PRO A 34 -5.37 -4.84 -14.93
N VAL A 35 -4.81 -4.38 -13.83
CA VAL A 35 -4.39 -5.25 -12.72
C VAL A 35 -5.59 -5.48 -11.82
N TYR A 36 -5.99 -6.73 -11.69
CA TYR A 36 -7.04 -7.15 -10.76
C TYR A 36 -6.41 -7.74 -9.51
N THR A 37 -6.93 -7.35 -8.35
CA THR A 37 -6.54 -7.91 -7.05
C THR A 37 -7.77 -8.12 -6.20
N GLY A 38 -7.78 -9.18 -5.43
CA GLY A 38 -8.72 -9.34 -4.33
C GLY A 38 -8.39 -8.34 -3.21
N VAL A 39 -9.35 -8.10 -2.32
CA VAL A 39 -9.19 -7.26 -1.11
C VAL A 39 -8.61 -5.88 -1.42
N THR A 40 -9.26 -5.14 -2.28
CA THR A 40 -8.81 -3.82 -2.75
C THR A 40 -8.71 -2.77 -1.65
N SER A 41 -9.43 -2.96 -0.53
CA SER A 41 -9.37 -2.09 0.65
C SER A 41 -7.97 -1.94 1.23
N LEU A 42 -7.10 -2.95 1.06
CA LEU A 42 -5.70 -2.89 1.49
C LEU A 42 -4.88 -1.80 0.78
N SER A 43 -5.38 -1.28 -0.33
CA SER A 43 -4.74 -0.19 -1.09
C SER A 43 -5.24 1.20 -0.69
N ILE A 44 -6.25 1.30 0.19
CA ILE A 44 -6.83 2.56 0.62
C ILE A 44 -6.04 3.11 1.81
N ALA A 45 -5.61 4.38 1.72
CA ALA A 45 -4.94 5.07 2.82
C ALA A 45 -5.87 5.22 4.04
N PRO A 46 -5.50 4.69 5.22
CA PRO A 46 -6.41 4.66 6.35
C PRO A 46 -6.42 5.94 7.19
N ASP A 47 -5.48 6.85 7.00
CA ASP A 47 -5.33 8.01 7.87
C ASP A 47 -5.43 9.35 7.14
N ALA A 48 -6.04 10.32 7.82
CA ALA A 48 -6.30 11.65 7.27
C ALA A 48 -5.03 12.48 7.04
N ARG A 49 -3.96 12.26 7.81
CA ARG A 49 -2.70 13.01 7.64
C ARG A 49 -2.05 12.66 6.30
N ALA A 50 -1.86 11.37 6.04
CA ALA A 50 -1.27 10.93 4.78
C ALA A 50 -2.19 11.21 3.59
N GLY A 51 -3.52 11.04 3.75
CA GLY A 51 -4.49 11.42 2.72
C GLY A 51 -4.43 12.89 2.35
N ALA A 52 -4.26 13.79 3.33
CA ALA A 52 -4.10 15.22 3.09
C ALA A 52 -2.75 15.58 2.43
N LEU A 53 -1.73 14.73 2.57
CA LEU A 53 -0.40 14.89 1.97
C LEU A 53 -0.26 14.21 0.60
N GLY A 54 -1.35 13.64 0.03
CA GLY A 54 -1.34 12.94 -1.25
C GLY A 54 -0.87 11.49 -1.13
N ASP A 55 -1.25 10.81 -0.06
CA ASP A 55 -0.96 9.40 0.22
C ASP A 55 0.53 9.08 0.31
N VAL A 56 1.30 9.97 0.93
CA VAL A 56 2.72 9.75 1.24
C VAL A 56 2.93 9.37 2.70
N GLY A 57 3.79 8.39 2.94
CA GLY A 57 3.99 7.89 4.30
C GLY A 57 5.21 7.00 4.49
N ALA A 58 5.85 6.53 3.42
CA ALA A 58 6.98 5.60 3.51
C ALA A 58 8.19 6.18 4.25
N ALA A 59 8.43 7.49 4.09
CA ALA A 59 9.60 8.17 4.63
C ALA A 59 9.27 9.38 5.51
N THR A 60 8.01 9.73 5.70
CA THR A 60 7.58 10.79 6.61
C THR A 60 7.99 10.50 8.04
N GLU A 61 7.97 11.53 8.91
CA GLU A 61 8.25 11.35 10.33
C GLU A 61 7.38 10.24 10.95
N PRO A 62 7.94 9.49 11.94
CA PRO A 62 7.20 8.45 12.66
C PRO A 62 5.95 9.02 13.36
N ASP A 63 4.82 8.35 13.20
CA ASP A 63 3.56 8.64 13.88
C ASP A 63 2.81 7.36 14.28
N ALA A 64 1.64 7.48 14.87
CA ALA A 64 0.86 6.33 15.30
C ALA A 64 0.30 5.50 14.11
N ASN A 65 0.19 6.10 12.91
CA ASN A 65 -0.32 5.45 11.70
C ASN A 65 0.78 4.80 10.84
N SER A 66 2.03 4.82 11.30
CA SER A 66 3.17 4.27 10.56
C SER A 66 3.06 2.78 10.24
N GLN A 67 2.15 2.05 10.89
CA GLN A 67 1.91 0.61 10.64
C GLN A 67 1.56 0.32 9.18
N TYR A 68 0.67 1.09 8.60
CA TYR A 68 0.25 0.92 7.20
C TYR A 68 1.34 1.35 6.20
N TRP A 69 2.07 2.42 6.52
CA TRP A 69 3.00 3.03 5.59
C TRP A 69 4.39 2.41 5.62
N ASN A 70 4.97 2.33 6.80
CA ASN A 70 6.31 1.79 7.03
C ASN A 70 6.52 1.57 8.54
N PRO A 71 6.32 0.37 9.07
CA PRO A 71 6.47 0.08 10.50
C PRO A 71 7.93 0.22 10.99
N ALA A 72 8.93 0.22 10.10
CA ALA A 72 10.33 0.43 10.48
C ALA A 72 10.59 1.84 11.06
N LYS A 73 9.66 2.78 10.94
CA LYS A 73 9.76 4.13 11.53
C LYS A 73 9.60 4.15 13.05
N TYR A 74 8.85 3.22 13.64
CA TYR A 74 8.49 3.25 15.06
C TYR A 74 9.65 3.36 16.06
N PRO A 75 10.81 2.70 15.88
CA PRO A 75 11.93 2.87 16.80
C PRO A 75 12.45 4.31 16.90
N PHE A 76 12.26 5.13 15.86
CA PHE A 76 12.63 6.54 15.84
C PHE A 76 11.55 7.47 16.41
N ASN A 77 10.40 6.95 16.81
CA ASN A 77 9.34 7.79 17.37
C ASN A 77 9.77 8.35 18.73
N ILE A 78 9.51 9.62 18.99
CA ILE A 78 9.80 10.28 20.28
C ILE A 78 8.92 9.69 21.38
N ALA A 79 7.64 9.45 21.08
CA ALA A 79 6.71 8.84 22.02
C ALA A 79 7.05 7.36 22.25
N ARG A 80 6.93 6.91 23.51
CA ARG A 80 7.14 5.52 23.89
C ARG A 80 5.99 4.62 23.44
N ALA A 81 4.78 5.15 23.37
CA ALA A 81 3.59 4.46 22.91
C ALA A 81 2.64 5.44 22.25
N GLY A 82 1.82 4.95 21.37
CA GLY A 82 0.77 5.74 20.73
C GLY A 82 -0.33 4.84 20.20
N VAL A 83 -1.52 5.39 20.15
CA VAL A 83 -2.71 4.77 19.55
C VAL A 83 -3.36 5.80 18.65
N SER A 84 -3.85 5.36 17.51
CA SER A 84 -4.60 6.15 16.54
C SER A 84 -5.85 5.40 16.13
N MET A 85 -6.94 6.13 15.97
CA MET A 85 -8.17 5.63 15.37
C MET A 85 -8.58 6.59 14.27
N SER A 86 -8.89 6.05 13.10
CA SER A 86 -9.41 6.82 11.97
C SER A 86 -10.71 6.20 11.47
N TYR A 87 -11.60 7.07 11.03
CA TYR A 87 -12.85 6.73 10.36
C TYR A 87 -12.94 7.56 9.09
N THR A 88 -13.05 6.90 7.97
CA THR A 88 -13.07 7.53 6.64
C THR A 88 -14.30 7.05 5.88
N PRO A 89 -15.33 7.89 5.70
CA PRO A 89 -16.43 7.62 4.80
C PRO A 89 -15.88 7.60 3.36
N TRP A 90 -15.89 6.42 2.75
CA TRP A 90 -15.31 6.24 1.41
C TRP A 90 -16.36 6.50 0.34
N LEU A 91 -16.01 7.28 -0.67
CA LEU A 91 -16.90 7.63 -1.79
C LEU A 91 -18.29 8.17 -1.38
N ARG A 92 -18.41 8.82 -0.23
CA ARG A 92 -19.68 9.23 0.38
C ARG A 92 -20.63 10.02 -0.53
N GLN A 93 -20.09 10.73 -1.52
CA GLN A 93 -20.92 11.46 -2.50
C GLN A 93 -21.56 10.55 -3.56
N LEU A 94 -21.06 9.34 -3.74
CA LEU A 94 -21.57 8.34 -4.68
C LEU A 94 -22.39 7.28 -3.95
N VAL A 95 -21.86 6.76 -2.84
CA VAL A 95 -22.46 5.70 -2.01
C VAL A 95 -22.31 6.12 -0.56
N SER A 96 -23.37 6.11 0.22
CA SER A 96 -23.42 6.74 1.54
C SER A 96 -22.96 5.85 2.69
N ASP A 97 -22.77 4.55 2.47
CA ASP A 97 -22.61 3.51 3.47
C ASP A 97 -21.32 2.67 3.32
N ILE A 98 -20.38 3.16 2.50
CA ILE A 98 -19.04 2.58 2.42
C ILE A 98 -18.13 3.28 3.42
N ASP A 99 -17.62 2.54 4.39
CA ASP A 99 -16.86 3.09 5.50
C ASP A 99 -15.57 2.32 5.73
N LEU A 100 -14.48 3.05 5.97
CA LEU A 100 -13.19 2.52 6.39
C LEU A 100 -12.90 2.95 7.83
N VAL A 101 -12.67 1.97 8.69
CA VAL A 101 -12.21 2.18 10.07
C VAL A 101 -10.83 1.57 10.23
N ASN A 102 -9.91 2.31 10.81
CA ASN A 102 -8.59 1.80 11.15
C ASN A 102 -8.25 2.15 12.61
N LEU A 103 -7.76 1.16 13.33
CA LEU A 103 -7.20 1.30 14.67
C LEU A 103 -5.74 0.84 14.60
N ALA A 104 -4.81 1.70 14.96
CA ALA A 104 -3.38 1.39 14.97
C ALA A 104 -2.74 1.78 16.30
N GLY A 105 -1.72 1.05 16.71
CA GLY A 105 -0.98 1.36 17.91
C GLY A 105 0.42 0.78 17.91
N PHE A 106 1.30 1.39 18.70
CA PHE A 106 2.66 0.92 18.87
C PHE A 106 3.14 1.09 20.31
N TYR A 107 4.13 0.30 20.67
CA TYR A 107 4.85 0.40 21.92
C TYR A 107 6.34 0.15 21.68
N ARG A 108 7.20 1.10 22.09
CA ARG A 108 8.66 0.98 22.02
C ARG A 108 9.17 0.14 23.20
N ILE A 109 9.87 -0.95 22.86
CA ILE A 109 10.53 -1.83 23.81
C ILE A 109 11.98 -1.37 23.96
N GLY A 110 12.25 -0.56 24.98
CA GLY A 110 13.54 0.10 25.14
C GLY A 110 13.79 1.14 24.04
N ASP A 111 15.07 1.36 23.71
CA ASP A 111 15.47 2.44 22.81
C ASP A 111 15.58 2.01 21.35
N TYR A 112 15.65 0.70 21.09
CA TYR A 112 16.01 0.18 19.77
C TYR A 112 14.92 -0.63 19.09
N SER A 113 13.84 -0.98 19.78
CA SER A 113 12.82 -1.88 19.23
C SER A 113 11.42 -1.35 19.51
N ALA A 114 10.48 -1.72 18.65
CA ALA A 114 9.06 -1.48 18.89
C ALA A 114 8.21 -2.64 18.39
N LEU A 115 7.08 -2.85 19.07
CA LEU A 115 5.96 -3.67 18.61
C LEU A 115 4.84 -2.74 18.19
N SER A 116 4.13 -3.12 17.16
CA SER A 116 2.96 -2.39 16.68
C SER A 116 1.92 -3.34 16.13
N ALA A 117 0.68 -2.90 16.12
CA ALA A 117 -0.43 -3.66 15.57
C ALA A 117 -1.45 -2.71 14.96
N SER A 118 -2.21 -3.19 13.99
CA SER A 118 -3.39 -2.48 13.50
C SER A 118 -4.53 -3.42 13.15
N LEU A 119 -5.73 -2.87 13.17
CA LEU A 119 -6.96 -3.50 12.72
C LEU A 119 -7.64 -2.55 11.75
N THR A 120 -7.83 -3.02 10.53
CA THR A 120 -8.56 -2.31 9.48
C THR A 120 -9.87 -3.04 9.23
N TYR A 121 -10.98 -2.32 9.18
CA TYR A 121 -12.29 -2.80 8.82
C TYR A 121 -12.85 -1.93 7.70
N PHE A 122 -13.27 -2.55 6.62
CA PHE A 122 -13.85 -1.89 5.45
C PHE A 122 -15.22 -2.47 5.15
N SER A 123 -16.28 -1.65 5.31
CA SER A 123 -17.63 -1.98 4.88
C SER A 123 -17.82 -1.55 3.44
N LEU A 124 -18.32 -2.47 2.59
CA LEU A 124 -18.66 -2.16 1.21
C LEU A 124 -20.10 -1.64 1.07
N GLY A 125 -20.78 -1.41 2.19
CA GLY A 125 -22.15 -0.92 2.20
C GLY A 125 -23.21 -2.00 2.04
N GLU A 126 -24.45 -1.58 1.80
CA GLU A 126 -25.57 -2.46 1.58
C GLU A 126 -25.78 -2.67 0.07
N VAL A 127 -25.77 -3.92 -0.37
CA VAL A 127 -26.03 -4.29 -1.76
C VAL A 127 -27.38 -5.02 -1.83
N PHE A 128 -28.29 -4.49 -2.63
CA PHE A 128 -29.57 -5.13 -2.89
C PHE A 128 -29.42 -6.16 -4.00
N VAL A 129 -29.73 -7.39 -3.70
CA VAL A 129 -29.73 -8.52 -4.62
C VAL A 129 -31.18 -8.84 -5.02
N GLU A 130 -31.40 -9.56 -6.10
CA GLU A 130 -32.72 -10.03 -6.53
C GLU A 130 -33.46 -10.72 -5.37
N ASP A 131 -34.79 -10.67 -5.37
CA ASP A 131 -35.68 -11.19 -4.31
C ASP A 131 -35.71 -10.39 -2.98
N ALA A 132 -35.41 -9.08 -3.01
CA ALA A 132 -35.44 -8.19 -1.85
C ALA A 132 -34.47 -8.56 -0.71
N MET A 133 -33.42 -9.30 -1.03
CA MET A 133 -32.35 -9.63 -0.08
C MET A 133 -31.30 -8.52 -0.06
N THR A 134 -30.87 -8.13 1.14
CA THR A 134 -29.78 -7.17 1.34
C THR A 134 -28.58 -7.90 1.90
N ILE A 135 -27.43 -7.76 1.26
CA ILE A 135 -26.15 -8.25 1.75
C ILE A 135 -25.27 -7.08 2.22
N LYS A 136 -24.35 -7.36 3.14
CA LYS A 136 -23.42 -6.37 3.73
C LYS A 136 -21.99 -6.90 3.65
N PRO A 137 -21.37 -6.85 2.46
CA PRO A 137 -20.03 -7.34 2.31
C PRO A 137 -19.03 -6.48 3.08
N TYR A 138 -17.98 -7.13 3.62
CA TYR A 138 -16.93 -6.43 4.36
C TYR A 138 -15.59 -7.12 4.24
N GLU A 139 -14.54 -6.33 4.41
CA GLU A 139 -13.17 -6.80 4.46
C GLU A 139 -12.53 -6.38 5.79
N MET A 140 -11.65 -7.21 6.32
CA MET A 140 -10.95 -6.96 7.56
C MET A 140 -9.50 -7.42 7.44
N ALA A 141 -8.58 -6.61 7.97
CA ALA A 141 -7.18 -6.97 8.06
C ALA A 141 -6.66 -6.69 9.48
N PHE A 142 -5.97 -7.66 10.03
CA PHE A 142 -5.27 -7.54 11.31
C PHE A 142 -3.79 -7.76 11.07
N ASP A 143 -2.96 -6.81 11.52
CA ASP A 143 -1.52 -6.93 11.40
C ASP A 143 -0.77 -6.62 12.70
N VAL A 144 0.36 -7.31 12.86
CA VAL A 144 1.31 -7.14 13.95
C VAL A 144 2.69 -7.00 13.36
N ALA A 145 3.46 -6.01 13.82
CA ALA A 145 4.82 -5.81 13.36
C ALA A 145 5.83 -5.71 14.51
N TYR A 146 7.03 -6.18 14.22
CA TYR A 146 8.20 -5.96 15.02
C TYR A 146 9.21 -5.14 14.23
N SER A 147 9.67 -4.05 14.82
CA SER A 147 10.65 -3.15 14.23
C SER A 147 11.87 -2.98 15.14
N ARG A 148 13.06 -2.84 14.55
CA ARG A 148 14.32 -2.71 15.27
C ARG A 148 15.30 -1.79 14.56
N MET A 149 15.94 -0.91 15.31
CA MET A 149 17.10 -0.17 14.84
C MET A 149 18.28 -1.14 14.68
N LEU A 150 18.87 -1.13 13.51
CA LEU A 150 20.08 -1.88 13.18
C LEU A 150 21.33 -0.99 13.33
N SER A 151 21.13 0.34 13.24
CA SER A 151 22.11 1.36 13.57
C SER A 151 21.40 2.61 14.10
N GLU A 152 22.12 3.62 14.51
CA GLU A 152 21.57 4.91 14.98
C GLU A 152 20.70 5.62 13.90
N THR A 153 20.90 5.30 12.64
CA THR A 153 20.23 5.95 11.51
C THR A 153 19.39 5.00 10.68
N PHE A 154 19.38 3.71 10.96
CA PHE A 154 18.74 2.72 10.12
C PHE A 154 17.98 1.68 10.93
N SER A 155 16.76 1.38 10.51
CA SER A 155 15.89 0.37 11.08
C SER A 155 15.27 -0.53 10.02
N ALA A 156 14.83 -1.70 10.46
CA ALA A 156 14.06 -2.65 9.66
C ALA A 156 12.84 -3.12 10.47
N ALA A 157 11.81 -3.56 9.76
CA ALA A 157 10.64 -4.18 10.36
C ALA A 157 10.11 -5.32 9.51
N ILE A 158 9.44 -6.24 10.18
CA ILE A 158 8.64 -7.30 9.57
C ILE A 158 7.25 -7.22 10.18
N ALA A 159 6.22 -7.21 9.34
CA ALA A 159 4.83 -7.35 9.77
C ALA A 159 4.24 -8.66 9.27
N LEU A 160 3.33 -9.22 10.03
CA LEU A 160 2.49 -10.35 9.64
C LEU A 160 1.04 -9.88 9.63
N ARG A 161 0.31 -10.23 8.59
CA ARG A 161 -1.06 -9.80 8.34
C ARG A 161 -1.97 -10.99 8.10
N TYR A 162 -3.10 -11.00 8.78
CA TYR A 162 -4.23 -11.86 8.49
C TYR A 162 -5.33 -11.04 7.82
N ILE A 163 -5.86 -11.55 6.72
CA ILE A 163 -6.87 -10.90 5.89
C ILE A 163 -8.08 -11.80 5.86
N PHE A 164 -9.24 -11.21 6.09
CA PHE A 164 -10.54 -11.84 5.98
C PHE A 164 -11.44 -10.98 5.11
N SER A 165 -12.10 -11.58 4.12
CA SER A 165 -13.01 -10.90 3.22
C SER A 165 -14.27 -11.73 3.03
N ASP A 166 -15.42 -11.15 3.37
CA ASP A 166 -16.73 -11.76 3.19
C ASP A 166 -17.54 -10.89 2.23
N LEU A 167 -17.60 -11.32 0.99
CA LEU A 167 -18.30 -10.58 -0.06
C LEU A 167 -19.78 -10.91 -0.12
N GLN A 168 -20.23 -11.97 0.52
CA GLN A 168 -21.65 -12.41 0.61
C GLN A 168 -22.35 -12.53 -0.76
N TYR A 169 -21.61 -12.85 -1.82
CA TYR A 169 -22.09 -12.71 -3.20
C TYR A 169 -23.23 -13.63 -3.58
N ASP A 170 -23.42 -14.74 -2.91
CA ASP A 170 -24.52 -15.65 -3.17
C ASP A 170 -24.71 -16.62 -2.00
N TYR A 171 -25.94 -17.05 -1.76
CA TYR A 171 -26.28 -18.10 -0.80
C TYR A 171 -26.27 -19.49 -1.45
N THR A 172 -25.67 -19.64 -2.62
CA THR A 172 -25.39 -20.95 -3.19
C THR A 172 -24.26 -21.60 -2.41
N GLU A 173 -24.30 -22.93 -2.28
CA GLU A 173 -23.40 -23.73 -1.40
C GLU A 173 -21.91 -23.62 -1.76
N ASP A 174 -21.54 -22.92 -2.84
CA ASP A 174 -20.20 -22.91 -3.40
C ASP A 174 -19.38 -21.65 -3.07
N ILE A 175 -19.97 -20.64 -2.41
CA ILE A 175 -19.25 -19.39 -2.06
C ILE A 175 -19.04 -19.30 -0.55
N SER A 176 -17.80 -19.08 -0.17
CA SER A 176 -17.36 -18.94 1.23
C SER A 176 -16.47 -17.72 1.43
N PRO A 177 -16.42 -17.14 2.66
CA PRO A 177 -15.51 -16.07 2.95
C PRO A 177 -14.06 -16.42 2.62
N GLY A 178 -13.36 -15.48 2.01
CA GLY A 178 -11.96 -15.62 1.65
C GLY A 178 -11.03 -15.28 2.83
N ASN A 179 -9.93 -16.00 2.91
CA ASN A 179 -8.87 -15.76 3.91
C ASN A 179 -7.52 -15.73 3.22
N ALA A 180 -6.64 -14.83 3.67
CA ALA A 180 -5.27 -14.77 3.19
C ALA A 180 -4.31 -14.39 4.33
N PHE A 181 -3.06 -14.83 4.19
CA PHE A 181 -1.95 -14.43 5.05
C PHE A 181 -0.92 -13.68 4.23
N ALA A 182 -0.39 -12.61 4.79
CA ALA A 182 0.63 -11.80 4.16
C ALA A 182 1.72 -11.40 5.16
N ALA A 183 2.85 -10.99 4.61
CA ALA A 183 3.94 -10.39 5.35
C ALA A 183 4.37 -9.09 4.66
N ASP A 184 4.83 -8.13 5.46
CA ASP A 184 5.45 -6.90 4.96
C ASP A 184 6.90 -6.85 5.42
N ILE A 185 7.76 -6.31 4.56
CA ILE A 185 9.18 -6.04 4.87
C ILE A 185 9.40 -4.55 4.67
N ALA A 186 9.86 -3.90 5.73
CA ALA A 186 10.04 -2.45 5.74
C ALA A 186 11.44 -2.06 6.21
N LEU A 187 11.97 -1.00 5.60
CA LEU A 187 13.26 -0.39 5.89
C LEU A 187 13.08 1.12 6.04
N TYR A 188 13.79 1.69 6.98
CA TYR A 188 13.77 3.13 7.19
C TYR A 188 15.14 3.66 7.57
N TYR A 189 15.57 4.71 6.89
CA TYR A 189 16.77 5.47 7.15
C TYR A 189 16.40 6.87 7.59
N ASN A 190 16.97 7.34 8.70
CA ASN A 190 16.67 8.63 9.31
C ASN A 190 17.99 9.29 9.76
N LYS A 191 18.31 10.45 9.21
CA LYS A 191 19.56 11.13 9.52
C LYS A 191 19.42 12.65 9.49
N TYR A 192 19.95 13.28 10.53
CA TYR A 192 20.15 14.72 10.53
C TYR A 192 21.30 15.11 9.62
N LEU A 193 21.11 16.14 8.83
CA LEU A 193 22.10 16.70 7.92
C LEU A 193 22.04 18.23 7.91
N PHE A 194 23.16 18.87 7.65
CA PHE A 194 23.21 20.32 7.58
C PHE A 194 23.08 20.79 6.12
N LEU A 195 22.07 21.61 5.84
CA LEU A 195 21.90 22.36 4.60
C LEU A 195 22.18 23.84 4.86
N GLY A 196 23.40 24.26 4.59
CA GLY A 196 23.89 25.57 5.06
C GLY A 196 24.03 25.59 6.57
N ASN A 197 23.35 26.52 7.23
CA ASN A 197 23.36 26.66 8.70
C ASN A 197 22.16 26.01 9.39
N ARG A 198 21.34 25.24 8.65
CA ARG A 198 20.12 24.61 9.17
C ARG A 198 20.30 23.12 9.30
N GLU A 199 19.91 22.59 10.44
CA GLU A 199 19.82 21.15 10.65
C GLU A 199 18.51 20.66 10.07
N CYS A 200 18.58 19.77 9.10
CA CYS A 200 17.45 19.19 8.39
C CYS A 200 17.40 17.70 8.68
N LEU A 201 16.20 17.11 8.67
CA LEU A 201 16.01 15.68 8.83
C LEU A 201 15.71 15.05 7.49
N LEU A 202 16.58 14.13 7.06
CA LEU A 202 16.38 13.31 5.86
C LEU A 202 15.80 11.96 6.27
N GLY A 203 14.65 11.62 5.74
CA GLY A 203 14.04 10.29 5.80
C GLY A 203 14.11 9.60 4.44
N ILE A 204 14.44 8.30 4.42
CA ILE A 204 14.31 7.44 3.26
C ILE A 204 13.64 6.15 3.73
N GLY A 205 12.59 5.73 3.05
CA GLY A 205 11.80 4.56 3.40
C GLY A 205 11.60 3.63 2.22
N ALA A 206 11.58 2.34 2.52
CA ALA A 206 11.15 1.30 1.58
C ALA A 206 10.21 0.34 2.30
N ASN A 207 9.12 -0.04 1.66
CA ASN A 207 8.20 -1.03 2.18
C ASN A 207 7.69 -1.91 1.03
N ILE A 208 7.79 -3.22 1.18
CA ILE A 208 7.08 -4.18 0.35
C ILE A 208 5.98 -4.76 1.22
N SER A 209 4.75 -4.42 0.91
CA SER A 209 3.58 -4.85 1.67
C SER A 209 2.79 -5.93 0.95
N ASN A 210 2.04 -6.73 1.73
CA ASN A 210 1.15 -7.77 1.24
C ASN A 210 1.86 -8.87 0.42
N ILE A 211 3.06 -9.29 0.80
CA ILE A 211 3.70 -10.48 0.25
C ILE A 211 2.99 -11.69 0.85
N GLY A 212 2.12 -12.37 0.11
CA GLY A 212 1.30 -13.38 0.75
C GLY A 212 0.63 -14.37 -0.18
N THR A 213 -0.31 -15.11 0.39
CA THR A 213 -1.13 -16.09 -0.32
C THR A 213 -2.13 -15.38 -1.21
N LYS A 214 -2.62 -16.09 -2.21
CA LYS A 214 -3.81 -15.66 -2.95
C LYS A 214 -5.05 -15.85 -2.06
N ILE A 215 -6.10 -15.11 -2.36
CA ILE A 215 -7.42 -15.26 -1.74
C ILE A 215 -8.38 -15.95 -2.70
N SER A 216 -9.27 -16.76 -2.18
CA SER A 216 -10.31 -17.46 -2.93
C SER A 216 -11.64 -17.36 -2.19
N TYR A 217 -12.74 -17.27 -2.92
CA TYR A 217 -14.11 -17.20 -2.40
C TYR A 217 -14.95 -18.41 -2.80
N ASP A 218 -14.41 -19.33 -3.60
CA ASP A 218 -15.08 -20.48 -4.21
C ASP A 218 -14.40 -21.82 -3.90
N GLY A 219 -13.86 -21.93 -2.67
CA GLY A 219 -13.19 -23.16 -2.24
C GLY A 219 -11.86 -23.45 -2.94
N GLY A 220 -11.31 -22.48 -3.67
CA GLY A 220 -10.02 -22.60 -4.35
C GLY A 220 -10.12 -22.80 -5.87
N ALA A 221 -11.31 -22.74 -6.45
CA ALA A 221 -11.49 -22.83 -7.90
C ALA A 221 -10.89 -21.60 -8.60
N THR A 222 -11.17 -20.39 -8.08
CA THR A 222 -10.51 -19.17 -8.51
C THR A 222 -9.63 -18.59 -7.41
N ASN A 223 -8.46 -18.09 -7.79
CA ASN A 223 -7.48 -17.57 -6.85
C ASN A 223 -6.99 -16.19 -7.29
N GLU A 224 -7.30 -15.17 -6.51
CA GLU A 224 -6.90 -13.79 -6.79
C GLU A 224 -5.67 -13.38 -5.98
N PHE A 225 -4.80 -12.61 -6.61
CA PHE A 225 -3.66 -12.02 -5.90
C PHE A 225 -4.14 -10.91 -4.98
N ILE A 226 -3.61 -10.85 -3.76
CA ILE A 226 -3.73 -9.68 -2.90
C ILE A 226 -2.82 -8.56 -3.42
N PRO A 227 -3.10 -7.27 -3.11
CA PRO A 227 -2.37 -6.13 -3.68
C PRO A 227 -0.96 -5.99 -3.09
N THR A 228 -0.04 -6.85 -3.52
CA THR A 228 1.38 -6.74 -3.17
C THR A 228 1.94 -5.46 -3.75
N ASN A 229 2.47 -4.56 -2.92
CA ASN A 229 2.91 -3.24 -3.33
C ASN A 229 4.33 -2.92 -2.85
N LEU A 230 5.16 -2.43 -3.75
CA LEU A 230 6.45 -1.80 -3.43
C LEU A 230 6.24 -0.29 -3.28
N ARG A 231 6.62 0.24 -2.13
CA ARG A 231 6.61 1.68 -1.84
C ARG A 231 8.02 2.14 -1.51
N LEU A 232 8.50 3.15 -2.22
CA LEU A 232 9.78 3.80 -1.97
C LEU A 232 9.52 5.28 -1.70
N GLY A 233 10.03 5.79 -0.61
CA GLY A 233 9.80 7.16 -0.21
C GLY A 233 11.06 7.90 0.20
N ALA A 234 11.01 9.22 0.04
CA ALA A 234 11.99 10.16 0.57
C ALA A 234 11.28 11.37 1.18
N SER A 235 11.79 11.86 2.27
CA SER A 235 11.29 13.07 2.92
C SER A 235 12.44 13.94 3.40
N LEU A 236 12.25 15.24 3.35
CA LEU A 236 13.18 16.22 3.86
C LEU A 236 12.42 17.25 4.71
N LEU A 237 12.70 17.28 5.99
CA LEU A 237 12.15 18.22 6.94
C LEU A 237 13.16 19.33 7.17
N MET A 238 12.75 20.58 6.91
CA MET A 238 13.61 21.76 6.99
C MET A 238 12.99 22.78 7.95
N PRO A 239 13.53 22.98 9.15
CA PRO A 239 13.11 24.08 10.01
C PRO A 239 13.63 25.42 9.44
N PHE A 240 12.74 26.40 9.28
CA PHE A 240 13.09 27.74 8.86
C PHE A 240 13.40 28.64 10.06
N ASP A 241 12.64 28.49 11.13
CA ASP A 241 12.78 29.19 12.40
C ASP A 241 12.22 28.31 13.54
N GLU A 242 12.11 28.84 14.74
CA GLU A 242 11.62 28.12 15.94
C GLU A 242 10.15 27.67 15.80
N TYR A 243 9.36 28.27 14.90
CA TYR A 243 7.94 28.06 14.76
C TYR A 243 7.53 27.46 13.41
N ASN A 244 8.38 27.58 12.40
CA ASN A 244 8.06 27.23 11.02
C ASN A 244 8.97 26.11 10.50
N THR A 245 8.36 25.05 10.01
CA THR A 245 9.04 23.91 9.42
C THR A 245 8.39 23.55 8.08
N LEU A 246 9.21 23.34 7.05
CA LEU A 246 8.74 22.81 5.77
C LEU A 246 9.13 21.34 5.66
N SER A 247 8.17 20.52 5.32
CA SER A 247 8.41 19.12 4.96
C SER A 247 8.07 18.91 3.48
N ILE A 248 8.99 18.30 2.75
CA ILE A 248 8.80 17.87 1.36
C ILE A 248 8.94 16.35 1.36
N SER A 249 7.93 15.65 0.85
CA SER A 249 7.89 14.19 0.79
C SER A 249 7.50 13.72 -0.60
N LEU A 250 8.07 12.59 -1.02
CA LEU A 250 7.76 11.92 -2.28
C LEU A 250 7.74 10.41 -2.04
N ASP A 251 6.66 9.77 -2.45
CA ASP A 251 6.54 8.31 -2.48
C ASP A 251 6.32 7.82 -3.91
N LEU A 252 6.99 6.73 -4.26
CA LEU A 252 6.79 5.98 -5.49
C LEU A 252 6.18 4.64 -5.13
N ASN A 253 5.00 4.35 -5.70
CA ASN A 253 4.28 3.12 -5.48
C ASN A 253 4.25 2.28 -6.76
N LYS A 254 4.50 0.98 -6.63
CA LYS A 254 4.37 0.02 -7.71
C LYS A 254 3.70 -1.25 -7.23
N LEU A 255 2.55 -1.56 -7.81
CA LEU A 255 1.90 -2.85 -7.61
C LEU A 255 2.76 -3.96 -8.25
N LEU A 256 3.09 -4.99 -7.46
CA LEU A 256 3.93 -6.12 -7.86
C LEU A 256 3.10 -7.35 -8.25
N VAL A 257 1.87 -7.15 -8.68
CA VAL A 257 0.96 -8.20 -9.10
C VAL A 257 1.08 -8.43 -10.59
N PRO A 258 1.17 -9.68 -11.07
CA PRO A 258 1.17 -9.98 -12.48
C PRO A 258 -0.12 -9.47 -13.15
N THR A 259 0.01 -8.92 -14.34
CA THR A 259 -1.15 -8.61 -15.19
C THR A 259 -1.56 -9.88 -15.92
N LYS A 260 -2.86 -10.20 -15.95
CA LYS A 260 -3.37 -11.26 -16.82
C LYS A 260 -3.16 -10.80 -18.28
N PRO A 261 -2.68 -11.67 -19.20
CA PRO A 261 -2.53 -11.29 -20.60
C PRO A 261 -3.88 -10.95 -21.21
N SER A 262 -3.90 -10.04 -22.16
CA SER A 262 -5.10 -9.79 -22.96
C SER A 262 -5.43 -11.00 -23.83
N TYR A 263 -6.69 -11.09 -24.31
CA TYR A 263 -7.12 -12.17 -25.21
C TYR A 263 -6.16 -12.33 -26.40
N ASP A 264 -5.80 -11.24 -27.06
CA ASP A 264 -4.90 -11.27 -28.21
C ASP A 264 -3.48 -11.76 -27.84
N GLN A 265 -2.95 -11.39 -26.68
CA GLN A 265 -1.67 -11.89 -26.19
C GLN A 265 -1.73 -13.37 -25.87
N PHE A 266 -2.81 -13.81 -25.21
CA PHE A 266 -3.01 -15.22 -24.89
C PHE A 266 -3.02 -16.08 -26.16
N LEU A 267 -3.70 -15.65 -27.22
CA LEU A 267 -3.74 -16.37 -28.50
C LEU A 267 -2.39 -16.40 -29.21
N GLN A 268 -1.60 -15.31 -29.13
CA GLN A 268 -0.27 -15.27 -29.69
C GLN A 268 0.71 -16.20 -29.00
N GLU A 269 0.63 -16.25 -27.65
CA GLU A 269 1.52 -17.09 -26.83
C GLU A 269 1.08 -18.56 -26.81
N ASN A 270 -0.22 -18.84 -27.03
CA ASN A 270 -0.79 -20.18 -26.96
C ASN A 270 -1.58 -20.53 -28.24
N PRO A 271 -0.95 -20.60 -29.41
CA PRO A 271 -1.64 -20.94 -30.65
C PRO A 271 -2.14 -22.38 -30.60
N ALA A 272 -3.43 -22.59 -30.80
CA ALA A 272 -4.04 -23.92 -30.89
C ALA A 272 -5.15 -23.92 -31.95
N PRO A 273 -4.79 -24.05 -33.24
CA PRO A 273 -5.75 -24.02 -34.32
C PRO A 273 -6.78 -25.16 -34.18
N GLY A 274 -8.07 -24.81 -34.26
CA GLY A 274 -9.17 -25.77 -34.21
C GLY A 274 -9.77 -26.03 -32.81
N VAL A 275 -9.32 -25.33 -31.80
CA VAL A 275 -9.91 -25.33 -30.43
C VAL A 275 -10.65 -24.01 -30.21
N ASP A 276 -11.72 -24.04 -29.39
CA ASP A 276 -12.41 -22.81 -29.01
C ASP A 276 -11.53 -21.93 -28.13
N ASP A 277 -11.06 -20.84 -28.71
CA ASP A 277 -10.14 -19.91 -28.06
C ASP A 277 -10.78 -19.17 -26.88
N ASN A 278 -12.10 -18.94 -26.89
CA ASN A 278 -12.80 -18.29 -25.79
C ASN A 278 -12.84 -19.17 -24.55
N SER A 279 -13.12 -20.47 -24.71
CA SER A 279 -13.11 -21.42 -23.59
C SER A 279 -11.73 -21.54 -22.97
N ARG A 280 -10.68 -21.62 -23.79
CA ARG A 280 -9.29 -21.71 -23.34
C ARG A 280 -8.84 -20.43 -22.59
N TYR A 281 -9.23 -19.26 -23.09
CA TYR A 281 -8.92 -18.00 -22.42
C TYR A 281 -9.67 -17.86 -21.10
N SER A 282 -10.91 -18.32 -21.06
CA SER A 282 -11.72 -18.37 -19.83
C SER A 282 -11.09 -19.28 -18.77
N GLU A 283 -10.65 -20.49 -19.14
CA GLU A 283 -9.90 -21.40 -18.25
C GLU A 283 -8.57 -20.80 -17.77
N TYR A 284 -7.87 -20.07 -18.62
CA TYR A 284 -6.62 -19.42 -18.24
C TYR A 284 -6.84 -18.26 -17.26
N GLN A 285 -8.01 -17.61 -17.33
CA GLN A 285 -8.35 -16.50 -16.44
C GLN A 285 -8.90 -16.96 -15.08
N ALA A 286 -9.44 -18.15 -14.96
CA ALA A 286 -9.90 -18.76 -13.73
C ALA A 286 -8.69 -19.19 -12.86
#